data_88e4bb64659d47fac79d9d1f4d452fb6
#
_entry.id   88e4bb64659d47fac79d9d1f4d452fb6
#
_cell.length_a   1.000
_cell.length_b   1.000
_cell.length_c   1.000
_cell.angle_alpha   90.00
_cell.angle_beta   90.00
_cell.angle_gamma   90.00
#
_symmetry.space_group_name_H-M   'P 1'
#
loop_
_entity.id
_entity.type
_entity.pdbx_description
1 polymer ?
#
loop_
_entity_poly.entity_id
_entity_poly.type
_entity_poly.pdbx_seq_one_letter_code
_entity_poly.pdbx_strand_id
1 'polypeptide(L)'
;MSSDDEARTGVILDRSWLEEIDGRAPILLVAPHGGRAEPKARRLVNPKVNDLHTAEITREFARGIGASALINSALDRNRVDLNRMSQLLAHAPWFLELMARRVRAIVERHGRAVVLLIHGWNVIAPRLDVGIGVRRHGGELRPVGSARVSASDEFINGPLAHLGRRLAARDIPATFGLRYPAGGAQNLLQAFTDRHLESGVSALRELSAIAARGAIEAVQLELSVALRMPGGPRERCIEAMVECFGDTRRGDSPPVPAQLRIIRTPDIRSALPAKRPPAAAPAGRVGIECFAPDARVGAMASFDLGAGGVGARIMLLLPEGRVALFTNEGRTRLVGARASLGPLVFEVRGRRLALRFRGPMVTVPDATSYLVLERALSSGRLDESAEVELELDPYPKEAEPQALFREHAGQWDPVPTSAFGTLAGEIRADGLRCALGGFGRAGLSFTGLGPMRFTSRRMLWACFGEGASPLALEIRTHIDADASEHASARVLNSAGWSAFDGVRVELETRSVSAPPEHLSATFTENGASAHTLIGEVENFVPLSRPGPANTRIFTSLGFARFTLGSREGGGLFEYSRRDDLATQAPART
;
A
#
# COMPACT_ATOMS: atom_id res chain seq x y z
N MET A 1 0.52 28.06 -9.49
CA MET A 1 -0.04 27.46 -10.72
C MET A 1 -0.37 26.01 -10.38
N SER A 2 -1.64 25.62 -10.46
CA SER A 2 -2.06 24.24 -10.20
C SER A 2 -1.58 23.36 -11.35
N SER A 3 -1.42 22.03 -11.09
CA SER A 3 -1.10 21.04 -12.13
C SER A 3 -2.10 21.04 -13.30
N ASP A 4 -3.25 21.67 -13.14
CA ASP A 4 -4.28 21.85 -14.17
C ASP A 4 -3.97 23.03 -15.13
N ASP A 5 -3.10 23.98 -14.75
CA ASP A 5 -2.72 25.08 -15.64
C ASP A 5 -1.62 24.70 -16.65
N GLU A 6 -0.70 23.78 -16.31
CA GLU A 6 0.25 23.22 -17.28
C GLU A 6 -0.42 22.27 -18.28
N ALA A 7 -1.54 21.64 -17.90
CA ALA A 7 -2.35 20.81 -18.81
C ALA A 7 -3.00 21.62 -19.96
N ARG A 8 -3.03 22.96 -19.87
CA ARG A 8 -3.61 23.85 -20.89
C ARG A 8 -2.63 24.32 -21.97
N THR A 9 -1.34 24.09 -21.82
CA THR A 9 -0.30 24.52 -22.79
C THR A 9 0.08 23.45 -23.77
N GLY A 10 -0.79 22.59 -24.24
CA GLY A 10 -0.74 21.68 -25.39
C GLY A 10 0.64 21.27 -25.97
N VAL A 11 1.70 21.21 -25.14
CA VAL A 11 3.03 20.79 -25.61
C VAL A 11 3.00 19.31 -25.91
N ILE A 12 3.14 18.97 -27.19
CA ILE A 12 3.28 17.57 -27.63
C ILE A 12 4.66 17.07 -27.19
N LEU A 13 4.67 15.94 -26.48
CA LEU A 13 5.90 15.27 -26.05
C LEU A 13 6.62 14.62 -27.25
N ASP A 14 7.93 14.61 -27.21
CA ASP A 14 8.76 13.80 -28.11
C ASP A 14 8.66 12.29 -27.78
N ARG A 15 9.44 11.47 -28.45
CA ARG A 15 9.44 10.00 -28.28
C ARG A 15 10.59 9.47 -27.45
N SER A 16 11.42 10.33 -26.88
CA SER A 16 12.66 9.95 -26.18
C SER A 16 12.45 9.03 -24.99
N TRP A 17 11.25 9.05 -24.41
CA TRP A 17 10.85 8.23 -23.27
C TRP A 17 10.26 6.88 -23.66
N LEU A 18 9.96 6.66 -24.97
CA LEU A 18 9.35 5.44 -25.46
C LEU A 18 10.41 4.45 -25.94
N GLU A 19 10.28 3.20 -25.48
CA GLU A 19 10.97 2.04 -26.04
C GLU A 19 9.96 1.18 -26.79
N GLU A 20 10.31 0.80 -28.02
CA GLU A 20 9.51 -0.07 -28.88
C GLU A 20 10.19 -1.42 -29.04
N ILE A 21 9.45 -2.50 -28.91
CA ILE A 21 9.89 -3.86 -29.21
C ILE A 21 8.98 -4.41 -30.30
N ASP A 22 9.58 -4.93 -31.37
CA ASP A 22 8.87 -5.63 -32.43
C ASP A 22 8.76 -7.12 -32.12
N GLY A 23 7.56 -7.66 -32.30
CA GLY A 23 7.27 -9.08 -32.07
C GLY A 23 6.40 -9.66 -33.16
N ARG A 24 6.30 -11.00 -33.14
CA ARG A 24 5.50 -11.78 -34.13
C ARG A 24 4.27 -12.44 -33.50
N ALA A 25 4.17 -12.46 -32.18
CA ALA A 25 2.99 -13.01 -31.49
C ALA A 25 1.76 -12.11 -31.69
N PRO A 26 0.54 -12.64 -31.57
CA PRO A 26 -0.70 -11.84 -31.65
C PRO A 26 -0.94 -10.98 -30.40
N ILE A 27 0.12 -10.46 -29.79
CA ILE A 27 0.09 -9.79 -28.49
C ILE A 27 0.84 -8.46 -28.56
N LEU A 28 0.19 -7.41 -28.04
CA LEU A 28 0.80 -6.11 -27.76
C LEU A 28 0.86 -5.88 -26.25
N LEU A 29 2.05 -5.68 -25.71
CA LEU A 29 2.26 -5.25 -24.34
C LEU A 29 2.40 -3.73 -24.29
N VAL A 30 1.79 -3.07 -23.31
CA VAL A 30 1.92 -1.63 -23.10
C VAL A 30 2.22 -1.37 -21.62
N ALA A 31 3.36 -0.75 -21.32
CA ALA A 31 3.73 -0.32 -19.97
C ALA A 31 3.69 1.23 -19.88
N PRO A 32 2.55 1.85 -19.55
CA PRO A 32 2.41 3.30 -19.63
C PRO A 32 3.11 4.05 -18.50
N HIS A 33 3.42 3.39 -17.37
CA HIS A 33 3.92 4.01 -16.15
C HIS A 33 5.30 3.51 -15.70
N GLY A 34 6.08 2.91 -16.58
CA GLY A 34 7.42 2.41 -16.26
C GLY A 34 8.49 3.51 -16.12
N GLY A 35 8.11 4.79 -16.23
CA GLY A 35 9.00 5.94 -16.05
C GLY A 35 9.45 6.16 -14.60
N ARG A 36 10.08 7.31 -14.35
CA ARG A 36 10.63 7.68 -13.03
C ARG A 36 10.20 9.07 -12.64
N ALA A 37 10.04 9.31 -11.32
CA ALA A 37 9.66 10.61 -10.79
C ALA A 37 10.73 11.67 -11.06
N GLU A 38 10.30 12.78 -11.66
CA GLU A 38 11.11 13.97 -11.82
C GLU A 38 11.28 14.70 -10.47
N PRO A 39 12.37 15.48 -10.28
CA PRO A 39 12.59 16.23 -9.03
C PRO A 39 11.44 17.17 -8.67
N LYS A 40 10.74 17.74 -9.65
CA LYS A 40 9.57 18.61 -9.44
C LYS A 40 8.37 17.89 -8.82
N ALA A 41 8.20 16.60 -9.10
CA ALA A 41 7.12 15.80 -8.52
C ALA A 41 7.18 15.74 -6.98
N ARG A 42 8.36 15.89 -6.39
CA ARG A 42 8.56 15.90 -4.93
C ARG A 42 7.86 17.07 -4.24
N ARG A 43 7.52 18.14 -4.96
CA ARG A 43 6.79 19.32 -4.45
C ARG A 43 5.28 19.15 -4.50
N LEU A 44 4.76 18.09 -5.14
CA LEU A 44 3.33 17.83 -5.18
C LEU A 44 2.83 17.36 -3.81
N VAL A 45 1.63 17.75 -3.45
CA VAL A 45 0.96 17.32 -2.20
C VAL A 45 0.76 15.80 -2.17
N ASN A 46 0.37 15.25 -3.32
CA ASN A 46 0.10 13.83 -3.48
C ASN A 46 0.72 13.31 -4.78
N PRO A 47 2.05 13.14 -4.81
CA PRO A 47 2.71 12.64 -6.01
C PRO A 47 2.24 11.21 -6.29
N LYS A 48 1.89 10.94 -7.54
CA LYS A 48 1.65 9.57 -8.00
C LYS A 48 2.98 8.85 -8.09
N VAL A 49 3.02 7.64 -7.57
CA VAL A 49 4.20 6.76 -7.68
C VAL A 49 4.20 6.14 -9.07
N ASN A 50 5.32 6.22 -9.81
CA ASN A 50 5.48 5.48 -11.05
C ASN A 50 5.48 3.97 -10.76
N ASP A 51 5.09 3.17 -11.74
CA ASP A 51 4.97 1.72 -11.58
C ASP A 51 6.36 1.08 -11.77
N LEU A 52 7.24 1.25 -10.77
CA LEU A 52 8.64 0.81 -10.80
C LEU A 52 8.75 -0.65 -11.28
N HIS A 53 9.76 -0.93 -12.09
CA HIS A 53 10.09 -2.22 -12.68
C HIS A 53 9.06 -2.77 -13.70
N THR A 54 7.99 -2.04 -14.03
CA THR A 54 7.07 -2.50 -15.08
C THR A 54 7.71 -2.46 -16.46
N ALA A 55 8.64 -1.54 -16.71
CA ALA A 55 9.40 -1.51 -17.97
C ALA A 55 10.25 -2.78 -18.13
N GLU A 56 10.98 -3.17 -17.08
CA GLU A 56 11.84 -4.35 -17.07
C GLU A 56 11.05 -5.64 -17.26
N ILE A 57 9.99 -5.83 -16.46
CA ILE A 57 9.17 -7.05 -16.57
C ILE A 57 8.47 -7.14 -17.94
N THR A 58 8.06 -5.99 -18.50
CA THR A 58 7.46 -5.97 -19.85
C THR A 58 8.44 -6.41 -20.92
N ARG A 59 9.72 -5.98 -20.84
CA ARG A 59 10.78 -6.44 -21.76
C ARG A 59 11.01 -7.94 -21.69
N GLU A 60 11.13 -8.47 -20.47
CA GLU A 60 11.34 -9.88 -20.23
C GLU A 60 10.18 -10.71 -20.76
N PHE A 61 8.97 -10.30 -20.44
CA PHE A 61 7.77 -10.97 -20.90
C PHE A 61 7.62 -10.90 -22.42
N ALA A 62 7.84 -9.72 -23.04
CA ALA A 62 7.79 -9.56 -24.50
C ALA A 62 8.76 -10.51 -25.21
N ARG A 63 10.00 -10.62 -24.71
CA ARG A 63 11.00 -11.55 -25.25
C ARG A 63 10.57 -13.01 -25.08
N GLY A 64 10.05 -13.36 -23.90
CA GLY A 64 9.64 -14.73 -23.60
C GLY A 64 8.55 -15.28 -24.51
N ILE A 65 7.61 -14.42 -24.96
CA ILE A 65 6.50 -14.83 -25.82
C ILE A 65 6.61 -14.33 -27.26
N GLY A 66 7.64 -13.55 -27.62
CA GLY A 66 7.80 -12.94 -28.92
C GLY A 66 6.75 -11.87 -29.25
N ALA A 67 6.26 -11.15 -28.24
CA ALA A 67 5.26 -10.10 -28.38
C ALA A 67 5.87 -8.75 -28.78
N SER A 68 5.06 -7.90 -29.43
CA SER A 68 5.37 -6.47 -29.56
C SER A 68 5.16 -5.76 -28.22
N ALA A 69 5.97 -4.71 -27.95
CA ALA A 69 5.77 -3.90 -26.75
C ALA A 69 5.99 -2.41 -26.99
N LEU A 70 5.25 -1.59 -26.23
CA LEU A 70 5.38 -0.14 -26.12
C LEU A 70 5.61 0.21 -24.66
N ILE A 71 6.81 0.68 -24.31
CA ILE A 71 7.25 0.80 -22.93
C ILE A 71 7.62 2.25 -22.65
N ASN A 72 6.91 2.88 -21.72
CA ASN A 72 7.41 4.11 -21.11
C ASN A 72 8.59 3.76 -20.19
N SER A 73 9.78 4.23 -20.54
CA SER A 73 11.01 3.96 -19.78
C SER A 73 11.52 5.16 -18.96
N ALA A 74 10.97 6.36 -19.18
CA ALA A 74 11.49 7.58 -18.56
C ALA A 74 10.44 8.62 -18.13
N LEU A 75 9.30 8.76 -18.84
CA LEU A 75 8.32 9.81 -18.59
C LEU A 75 7.64 9.63 -17.23
N ASP A 76 7.72 10.66 -16.38
CA ASP A 76 7.03 10.70 -15.10
C ASP A 76 5.51 10.84 -15.29
N ARG A 77 4.73 9.93 -14.69
CA ARG A 77 3.26 9.99 -14.70
C ARG A 77 2.69 11.22 -13.99
N ASN A 78 3.49 11.94 -13.19
CA ASN A 78 3.09 13.21 -12.59
C ASN A 78 3.17 14.36 -13.60
N ARG A 79 3.96 14.23 -14.65
CA ARG A 79 4.03 15.16 -15.77
C ARG A 79 2.92 14.86 -16.77
N VAL A 80 2.82 13.63 -17.24
CA VAL A 80 1.76 13.14 -18.12
C VAL A 80 1.40 11.70 -17.77
N ASP A 81 0.16 11.50 -17.35
CA ASP A 81 -0.37 10.17 -17.05
C ASP A 81 -0.92 9.53 -18.33
N LEU A 82 -0.11 8.69 -18.96
CA LEU A 82 -0.46 8.00 -20.21
C LEU A 82 -1.65 7.04 -20.07
N ASN A 83 -2.03 6.66 -18.85
CA ASN A 83 -3.26 5.91 -18.58
C ASN A 83 -4.50 6.82 -18.42
N ARG A 84 -4.37 8.13 -18.67
CA ARG A 84 -5.45 9.11 -18.68
C ARG A 84 -5.68 9.61 -20.10
N MET A 85 -6.80 9.20 -20.70
CA MET A 85 -7.12 9.48 -22.11
C MET A 85 -7.01 10.98 -22.44
N SER A 86 -7.52 11.86 -21.56
CA SER A 86 -7.44 13.31 -21.78
C SER A 86 -6.00 13.83 -21.83
N GLN A 87 -5.12 13.35 -20.95
CA GLN A 87 -3.72 13.75 -20.93
C GLN A 87 -2.95 13.13 -22.10
N LEU A 88 -3.22 11.87 -22.42
CA LEU A 88 -2.64 11.20 -23.58
C LEU A 88 -2.96 11.95 -24.87
N LEU A 89 -4.21 12.32 -25.09
CA LEU A 89 -4.63 13.06 -26.29
C LEU A 89 -4.04 14.48 -26.35
N ALA A 90 -3.90 15.14 -25.20
CA ALA A 90 -3.34 16.48 -25.14
C ALA A 90 -1.83 16.54 -25.36
N HIS A 91 -1.09 15.51 -24.92
CA HIS A 91 0.38 15.58 -24.86
C HIS A 91 1.13 14.53 -25.70
N ALA A 92 0.50 13.39 -25.99
CA ALA A 92 1.12 12.30 -26.76
C ALA A 92 0.11 11.60 -27.69
N PRO A 93 -0.67 12.32 -28.54
CA PRO A 93 -1.67 11.69 -29.42
C PRO A 93 -1.03 10.66 -30.35
N TRP A 94 0.20 10.88 -30.79
CA TRP A 94 0.97 9.96 -31.62
C TRP A 94 1.21 8.59 -30.95
N PHE A 95 1.20 8.51 -29.61
CA PHE A 95 1.33 7.24 -28.89
C PHE A 95 0.08 6.37 -29.07
N LEU A 96 -1.11 6.99 -29.05
CA LEU A 96 -2.35 6.30 -29.37
C LEU A 96 -2.40 5.85 -30.83
N GLU A 97 -1.94 6.68 -31.77
CA GLU A 97 -1.82 6.33 -33.19
C GLU A 97 -0.86 5.16 -33.40
N LEU A 98 0.25 5.13 -32.64
CA LEU A 98 1.19 4.02 -32.67
C LEU A 98 0.55 2.72 -32.19
N MET A 99 -0.19 2.76 -31.07
CA MET A 99 -0.96 1.61 -30.58
C MET A 99 -1.96 1.12 -31.62
N ALA A 100 -2.72 2.01 -32.26
CA ALA A 100 -3.68 1.65 -33.28
C ALA A 100 -3.01 0.96 -34.48
N ARG A 101 -1.89 1.50 -34.96
CA ARG A 101 -1.09 0.87 -36.05
C ARG A 101 -0.60 -0.52 -35.67
N ARG A 102 -0.08 -0.71 -34.44
CA ARG A 102 0.41 -2.01 -33.94
C ARG A 102 -0.73 -3.02 -33.84
N VAL A 103 -1.86 -2.63 -33.24
CA VAL A 103 -3.04 -3.50 -33.14
C VAL A 103 -3.56 -3.88 -34.51
N ARG A 104 -3.69 -2.92 -35.44
CA ARG A 104 -4.12 -3.20 -36.83
C ARG A 104 -3.21 -4.23 -37.50
N ALA A 105 -1.89 -4.02 -37.49
CA ALA A 105 -0.92 -4.92 -38.08
C ALA A 105 -0.98 -6.35 -37.47
N ILE A 106 -1.24 -6.46 -36.15
CA ILE A 106 -1.45 -7.75 -35.48
C ILE A 106 -2.75 -8.40 -36.00
N VAL A 107 -3.85 -7.65 -36.04
CA VAL A 107 -5.16 -8.17 -36.49
C VAL A 107 -5.10 -8.57 -37.97
N GLU A 108 -4.46 -7.81 -38.85
CA GLU A 108 -4.25 -8.17 -40.26
C GLU A 108 -3.48 -9.48 -40.41
N ARG A 109 -2.50 -9.73 -39.55
CA ARG A 109 -1.66 -10.95 -39.62
C ARG A 109 -2.31 -12.17 -38.96
N HIS A 110 -3.06 -11.97 -37.85
CA HIS A 110 -3.50 -13.06 -36.98
C HIS A 110 -5.01 -13.17 -36.82
N GLY A 111 -5.80 -12.24 -37.40
CA GLY A 111 -7.24 -12.16 -37.27
C GLY A 111 -7.70 -11.54 -35.95
N ARG A 112 -6.85 -11.52 -34.92
CA ARG A 112 -7.15 -10.97 -33.59
C ARG A 112 -5.88 -10.44 -32.90
N ALA A 113 -6.05 -9.54 -31.94
CA ALA A 113 -4.99 -9.02 -31.08
C ALA A 113 -5.34 -9.17 -29.61
N VAL A 114 -4.35 -9.52 -28.79
CA VAL A 114 -4.42 -9.46 -27.34
C VAL A 114 -3.60 -8.25 -26.88
N VAL A 115 -4.19 -7.34 -26.11
CA VAL A 115 -3.52 -6.16 -25.55
C VAL A 115 -3.44 -6.30 -24.04
N LEU A 116 -2.22 -6.30 -23.49
CA LEU A 116 -1.96 -6.39 -22.08
C LEU A 116 -1.33 -5.08 -21.59
N LEU A 117 -2.08 -4.30 -20.81
CA LEU A 117 -1.57 -3.10 -20.15
C LEU A 117 -0.88 -3.50 -18.84
N ILE A 118 0.43 -3.28 -18.76
CA ILE A 118 1.24 -3.69 -17.61
C ILE A 118 1.36 -2.53 -16.64
N HIS A 119 0.77 -2.69 -15.47
CA HIS A 119 0.72 -1.70 -14.40
C HIS A 119 1.30 -2.22 -13.09
N GLY A 120 1.49 -1.30 -12.15
CA GLY A 120 2.01 -1.58 -10.83
C GLY A 120 1.07 -1.24 -9.69
N TRP A 121 0.91 -2.18 -8.80
CA TRP A 121 0.18 -2.03 -7.55
C TRP A 121 1.16 -1.91 -6.37
N ASN A 122 1.03 -0.85 -5.55
CA ASN A 122 1.97 -0.58 -4.44
C ASN A 122 1.65 -1.38 -3.17
N VAL A 123 1.37 -2.67 -3.34
CA VAL A 123 1.24 -3.67 -2.29
C VAL A 123 2.42 -4.62 -2.40
N ILE A 124 3.04 -5.00 -1.28
CA ILE A 124 4.23 -5.85 -1.29
C ILE A 124 3.87 -7.32 -1.44
N ALA A 125 2.80 -7.79 -0.78
CA ALA A 125 2.36 -9.18 -0.91
C ALA A 125 2.26 -9.62 -2.38
N PRO A 126 2.83 -10.78 -2.76
CA PRO A 126 2.75 -11.29 -4.14
C PRO A 126 1.30 -11.48 -4.56
N ARG A 127 0.81 -10.68 -5.51
CA ARG A 127 -0.54 -10.78 -6.05
C ARG A 127 -0.73 -10.00 -7.33
N LEU A 128 -1.72 -10.41 -8.11
CA LEU A 128 -2.12 -9.77 -9.36
C LEU A 128 -3.60 -9.36 -9.27
N ASP A 129 -3.97 -8.17 -9.78
CA ASP A 129 -5.36 -7.82 -10.08
C ASP A 129 -5.52 -7.57 -11.58
N VAL A 130 -6.56 -8.14 -12.20
CA VAL A 130 -6.80 -8.05 -13.65
C VAL A 130 -7.99 -7.15 -13.91
N GLY A 131 -7.75 -5.95 -14.44
CA GLY A 131 -8.79 -5.04 -14.88
C GLY A 131 -9.34 -5.45 -16.26
N ILE A 132 -10.65 -5.58 -16.36
CA ILE A 132 -11.37 -6.02 -17.57
C ILE A 132 -12.36 -4.97 -18.10
N GLY A 133 -12.17 -3.71 -17.74
CA GLY A 133 -13.01 -2.62 -18.25
C GLY A 133 -14.40 -2.51 -17.62
N VAL A 134 -14.58 -2.99 -16.38
CA VAL A 134 -15.84 -2.91 -15.63
C VAL A 134 -15.83 -1.77 -14.63
N ARG A 135 -17.00 -1.37 -14.12
CA ARG A 135 -17.15 -0.44 -12.98
C ARG A 135 -17.77 -1.13 -11.78
N ARG A 136 -17.40 -0.66 -10.61
CA ARG A 136 -18.08 -1.04 -9.38
C ARG A 136 -19.28 -0.12 -9.17
N HIS A 137 -20.46 -0.73 -9.05
CA HIS A 137 -21.71 -0.03 -8.74
C HIS A 137 -22.47 -0.81 -7.67
N GLY A 138 -22.73 -0.18 -6.51
CA GLY A 138 -23.42 -0.86 -5.40
C GLY A 138 -22.73 -2.13 -4.88
N GLY A 139 -21.40 -2.26 -5.05
CA GLY A 139 -20.65 -3.46 -4.67
C GLY A 139 -20.53 -4.51 -5.79
N GLU A 140 -21.25 -4.37 -6.90
CA GLU A 140 -21.18 -5.25 -8.07
C GLU A 140 -20.25 -4.68 -9.14
N LEU A 141 -19.61 -5.57 -9.91
CA LEU A 141 -18.88 -5.21 -11.11
C LEU A 141 -19.86 -5.26 -12.29
N ARG A 142 -19.94 -4.14 -13.03
CA ARG A 142 -20.83 -4.00 -14.20
C ARG A 142 -20.06 -3.45 -15.39
N PRO A 143 -20.39 -3.86 -16.62
CA PRO A 143 -19.88 -3.24 -17.83
C PRO A 143 -20.13 -1.72 -17.83
N VAL A 144 -19.30 -0.97 -18.56
CA VAL A 144 -19.41 0.47 -18.73
C VAL A 144 -20.03 0.78 -20.08
N GLY A 145 -21.21 1.39 -20.12
CA GLY A 145 -21.86 1.75 -21.38
C GLY A 145 -22.55 0.57 -22.07
N SER A 146 -22.28 0.39 -23.37
CA SER A 146 -22.74 -0.78 -24.12
C SER A 146 -22.26 -2.06 -23.44
N ALA A 147 -22.97 -3.15 -23.58
CA ALA A 147 -22.85 -4.39 -22.79
C ALA A 147 -21.47 -5.08 -22.86
N ARG A 148 -20.43 -4.48 -23.45
CA ARG A 148 -19.11 -5.09 -23.61
C ARG A 148 -18.10 -4.60 -22.57
N VAL A 149 -17.39 -5.54 -22.00
CA VAL A 149 -16.11 -5.37 -21.30
C VAL A 149 -14.97 -5.37 -22.33
N SER A 150 -13.77 -5.03 -21.92
CA SER A 150 -12.60 -5.00 -22.83
C SER A 150 -12.08 -6.39 -23.25
N ALA A 151 -12.61 -7.46 -22.65
CA ALA A 151 -12.29 -8.84 -22.96
C ALA A 151 -13.56 -9.68 -23.04
N SER A 152 -13.60 -10.68 -23.94
CA SER A 152 -14.72 -11.58 -24.11
C SER A 152 -14.84 -12.58 -22.95
N ASP A 153 -16.03 -13.15 -22.78
CA ASP A 153 -16.25 -14.23 -21.80
C ASP A 153 -15.36 -15.45 -22.11
N GLU A 154 -15.11 -15.73 -23.38
CA GLU A 154 -14.21 -16.79 -23.82
C GLU A 154 -12.78 -16.53 -23.35
N PHE A 155 -12.28 -15.30 -23.53
CA PHE A 155 -10.94 -14.92 -23.09
C PHE A 155 -10.82 -14.93 -21.57
N ILE A 156 -11.83 -14.43 -20.85
CA ILE A 156 -11.86 -14.41 -19.39
C ILE A 156 -11.87 -15.82 -18.81
N ASN A 157 -12.76 -16.70 -19.34
CA ASN A 157 -12.92 -18.07 -18.82
C ASN A 157 -11.88 -19.06 -19.37
N GLY A 158 -11.20 -18.73 -20.44
CA GLY A 158 -10.11 -19.50 -21.06
C GLY A 158 -8.73 -19.02 -20.58
N PRO A 159 -8.06 -18.16 -21.35
CA PRO A 159 -6.68 -17.71 -21.09
C PRO A 159 -6.49 -17.08 -19.72
N LEU A 160 -7.36 -16.14 -19.30
CA LEU A 160 -7.20 -15.47 -18.00
C LEU A 160 -7.46 -16.40 -16.82
N ALA A 161 -8.44 -17.30 -16.90
CA ALA A 161 -8.66 -18.31 -15.89
C ALA A 161 -7.48 -19.30 -15.82
N HIS A 162 -6.85 -19.61 -16.97
CA HIS A 162 -5.63 -20.42 -17.01
C HIS A 162 -4.46 -19.70 -16.32
N LEU A 163 -4.24 -18.41 -16.61
CA LEU A 163 -3.26 -17.58 -15.92
C LEU A 163 -3.48 -17.59 -14.41
N GLY A 164 -4.72 -17.39 -13.97
CA GLY A 164 -5.07 -17.43 -12.54
C GLY A 164 -4.68 -18.75 -11.88
N ARG A 165 -4.91 -19.89 -12.54
CA ARG A 165 -4.50 -21.22 -12.02
C ARG A 165 -2.99 -21.37 -11.98
N ARG A 166 -2.26 -20.94 -13.02
CA ARG A 166 -0.79 -21.01 -13.08
C ARG A 166 -0.15 -20.16 -11.97
N LEU A 167 -0.71 -18.97 -11.73
CA LEU A 167 -0.27 -18.09 -10.65
C LEU A 167 -0.58 -18.72 -9.28
N ALA A 168 -1.78 -19.25 -9.07
CA ALA A 168 -2.18 -19.90 -7.81
C ALA A 168 -1.29 -21.12 -7.48
N ALA A 169 -0.89 -21.92 -8.50
CA ALA A 169 0.06 -23.02 -8.32
C ALA A 169 1.48 -22.57 -7.91
N ARG A 170 1.75 -21.26 -7.97
CA ARG A 170 3.01 -20.60 -7.58
C ARG A 170 2.84 -19.67 -6.37
N ASP A 171 1.77 -19.86 -5.60
CA ASP A 171 1.41 -19.06 -4.43
C ASP A 171 1.23 -17.55 -4.74
N ILE A 172 0.78 -17.23 -5.96
CA ILE A 172 0.47 -15.87 -6.39
C ILE A 172 -1.05 -15.75 -6.57
N PRO A 173 -1.79 -15.17 -5.61
CA PRO A 173 -3.22 -14.90 -5.75
C PRO A 173 -3.51 -13.95 -6.91
N ALA A 174 -4.46 -14.30 -7.76
CA ALA A 174 -4.98 -13.43 -8.81
C ALA A 174 -6.45 -13.07 -8.54
N THR A 175 -6.81 -11.82 -8.78
CA THR A 175 -8.19 -11.30 -8.67
C THR A 175 -8.59 -10.58 -9.95
N PHE A 176 -9.90 -10.38 -10.16
CA PHE A 176 -10.43 -9.75 -11.37
C PHE A 176 -11.20 -8.49 -10.99
N GLY A 177 -10.63 -7.31 -11.30
CA GLY A 177 -11.22 -6.01 -11.06
C GLY A 177 -11.56 -5.72 -9.59
N LEU A 178 -10.97 -6.46 -8.66
CA LEU A 178 -11.26 -6.27 -7.24
C LEU A 178 -10.79 -4.90 -6.77
N ARG A 179 -9.63 -4.48 -7.19
CA ARG A 179 -9.03 -3.19 -6.85
C ARG A 179 -9.05 -2.23 -8.03
N TYR A 180 -8.68 -2.69 -9.21
CA TYR A 180 -8.49 -1.90 -10.42
C TYR A 180 -9.39 -2.42 -11.57
N PRO A 181 -10.70 -2.15 -11.54
CA PRO A 181 -11.61 -2.66 -12.55
C PRO A 181 -11.42 -2.06 -13.94
N ALA A 182 -10.64 -0.95 -14.06
CA ALA A 182 -10.27 -0.25 -15.30
C ALA A 182 -11.45 0.26 -16.17
N GLY A 183 -12.65 0.41 -15.58
CA GLY A 183 -13.87 0.86 -16.26
C GLY A 183 -14.07 2.39 -16.29
N GLY A 184 -13.10 3.18 -15.80
CA GLY A 184 -13.18 4.65 -15.83
C GLY A 184 -13.07 5.18 -17.26
N ALA A 185 -13.90 6.17 -17.63
CA ALA A 185 -13.91 6.75 -18.98
C ALA A 185 -12.54 7.24 -19.47
N GLN A 186 -11.70 7.66 -18.53
CA GLN A 186 -10.36 8.17 -18.82
C GLN A 186 -9.28 7.09 -18.80
N ASN A 187 -9.59 5.84 -18.45
CA ASN A 187 -8.61 4.77 -18.43
C ASN A 187 -8.25 4.35 -19.87
N LEU A 188 -6.96 4.18 -20.16
CA LEU A 188 -6.46 3.78 -21.48
C LEU A 188 -7.08 2.47 -21.97
N LEU A 189 -7.43 1.54 -21.09
CA LEU A 189 -8.08 0.28 -21.47
C LEU A 189 -9.38 0.51 -22.25
N GLN A 190 -10.06 1.64 -22.02
CA GLN A 190 -11.31 1.98 -22.70
C GLN A 190 -11.11 2.28 -24.20
N ALA A 191 -9.90 2.56 -24.66
CA ALA A 191 -9.59 2.68 -26.10
C ALA A 191 -9.81 1.36 -26.86
N PHE A 192 -9.73 0.23 -26.17
CA PHE A 192 -9.87 -1.12 -26.71
C PHE A 192 -11.28 -1.72 -26.51
N THR A 193 -12.28 -0.84 -26.33
CA THR A 193 -13.70 -1.20 -26.26
C THR A 193 -14.46 -0.50 -27.40
N ASP A 194 -15.72 -0.84 -27.60
CA ASP A 194 -16.61 -0.18 -28.59
C ASP A 194 -17.06 1.25 -28.21
N ARG A 195 -16.53 1.76 -27.10
CA ARG A 195 -16.96 3.03 -26.50
C ARG A 195 -16.72 4.25 -27.38
N HIS A 196 -15.70 4.22 -28.21
CA HIS A 196 -15.23 5.37 -28.97
C HIS A 196 -15.53 5.29 -30.48
N LEU A 197 -16.56 4.52 -30.88
CA LEU A 197 -16.96 4.38 -32.28
C LEU A 197 -17.29 5.73 -32.95
N GLU A 198 -17.89 6.66 -32.19
CA GLU A 198 -18.25 7.99 -32.67
C GLU A 198 -17.20 9.08 -32.32
N SER A 199 -15.97 8.66 -31.92
CA SER A 199 -14.91 9.61 -31.56
C SER A 199 -14.44 10.41 -32.78
N GLY A 200 -14.23 11.72 -32.60
CA GLY A 200 -13.53 12.57 -33.57
C GLY A 200 -12.06 12.22 -33.76
N VAL A 201 -11.46 11.48 -32.81
CA VAL A 201 -10.08 11.03 -32.86
C VAL A 201 -9.98 9.73 -33.67
N SER A 202 -9.32 9.77 -34.82
CA SER A 202 -9.27 8.65 -35.77
C SER A 202 -8.72 7.36 -35.16
N ALA A 203 -7.64 7.42 -34.38
CA ALA A 203 -7.04 6.27 -33.72
C ALA A 203 -7.98 5.61 -32.68
N LEU A 204 -8.76 6.40 -31.92
CA LEU A 204 -9.76 5.87 -30.99
C LEU A 204 -10.90 5.19 -31.73
N ARG A 205 -11.41 5.83 -32.79
CA ARG A 205 -12.48 5.27 -33.63
C ARG A 205 -12.03 3.96 -34.29
N GLU A 206 -10.80 3.91 -34.79
CA GLU A 206 -10.22 2.71 -35.40
C GLU A 206 -10.13 1.55 -34.38
N LEU A 207 -9.52 1.78 -33.22
CA LEU A 207 -9.42 0.76 -32.16
C LEU A 207 -10.78 0.25 -31.72
N SER A 208 -11.75 1.18 -31.53
CA SER A 208 -13.11 0.81 -31.15
C SER A 208 -13.83 0.02 -32.24
N ALA A 209 -13.60 0.33 -33.52
CA ALA A 209 -14.19 -0.43 -34.62
C ALA A 209 -13.62 -1.85 -34.71
N ILE A 210 -12.31 -2.03 -34.41
CA ILE A 210 -11.70 -3.36 -34.34
C ILE A 210 -12.25 -4.13 -33.12
N ALA A 211 -12.37 -3.49 -31.97
CA ALA A 211 -12.93 -4.08 -30.75
C ALA A 211 -14.40 -4.50 -30.93
N ALA A 212 -15.22 -3.66 -31.59
CA ALA A 212 -16.63 -3.94 -31.86
C ALA A 212 -16.85 -5.20 -32.70
N ARG A 213 -15.87 -5.56 -33.55
CA ARG A 213 -15.86 -6.82 -34.33
C ARG A 213 -15.39 -8.04 -33.54
N GLY A 214 -14.99 -7.85 -32.27
CA GLY A 214 -14.45 -8.92 -31.44
C GLY A 214 -13.01 -9.32 -31.77
N ALA A 215 -12.29 -8.47 -32.50
CA ALA A 215 -10.91 -8.76 -32.92
C ALA A 215 -9.85 -8.23 -31.92
N ILE A 216 -10.26 -7.66 -30.80
CA ILE A 216 -9.37 -7.25 -29.69
C ILE A 216 -9.85 -7.89 -28.40
N GLU A 217 -8.91 -8.47 -27.65
CA GLU A 217 -9.01 -8.82 -26.24
C GLU A 217 -8.05 -7.93 -25.46
N ALA A 218 -8.52 -7.13 -24.50
CA ALA A 218 -7.67 -6.21 -23.79
C ALA A 218 -7.88 -6.29 -22.26
N VAL A 219 -6.78 -6.31 -21.50
CA VAL A 219 -6.83 -6.34 -20.04
C VAL A 219 -5.69 -5.50 -19.45
N GLN A 220 -5.91 -5.04 -18.22
CA GLN A 220 -4.93 -4.32 -17.42
C GLN A 220 -4.42 -5.24 -16.32
N LEU A 221 -3.11 -5.51 -16.28
CA LEU A 221 -2.47 -6.37 -15.27
C LEU A 221 -1.81 -5.47 -14.22
N GLU A 222 -2.31 -5.53 -13.00
CA GLU A 222 -1.80 -4.77 -11.86
C GLU A 222 -0.94 -5.68 -10.98
N LEU A 223 0.37 -5.61 -11.19
CA LEU A 223 1.36 -6.42 -10.49
C LEU A 223 1.77 -5.76 -9.18
N SER A 224 1.73 -6.50 -8.08
CA SER A 224 2.25 -6.03 -6.79
C SER A 224 3.76 -5.78 -6.83
N VAL A 225 4.30 -5.13 -5.79
CA VAL A 225 5.73 -4.80 -5.68
C VAL A 225 6.59 -6.06 -5.77
N ALA A 226 6.25 -7.13 -5.02
CA ALA A 226 7.03 -8.37 -5.04
C ALA A 226 7.05 -9.04 -6.42
N LEU A 227 6.00 -8.87 -7.24
CA LEU A 227 5.97 -9.41 -8.60
C LEU A 227 6.75 -8.57 -9.62
N ARG A 228 7.16 -7.36 -9.26
CA ARG A 228 7.89 -6.45 -10.14
C ARG A 228 9.36 -6.32 -9.78
N MET A 229 9.70 -6.37 -8.49
CA MET A 229 11.09 -6.34 -8.03
C MET A 229 11.84 -7.60 -8.43
N PRO A 230 13.16 -7.51 -8.68
CA PRO A 230 13.99 -8.70 -8.91
C PRO A 230 13.85 -9.72 -7.77
N GLY A 231 13.71 -11.00 -8.12
CA GLY A 231 13.58 -12.11 -7.18
C GLY A 231 12.61 -13.18 -7.65
N GLY A 232 12.50 -14.26 -6.88
CA GLY A 232 11.73 -15.45 -7.23
C GLY A 232 10.23 -15.19 -7.47
N PRO A 233 9.52 -14.31 -6.74
CA PRO A 233 8.13 -14.01 -7.06
C PRO A 233 7.93 -13.42 -8.46
N ARG A 234 8.87 -12.55 -8.91
CA ARG A 234 8.85 -12.00 -10.27
C ARG A 234 9.10 -13.08 -11.31
N GLU A 235 10.10 -13.92 -11.10
CA GLU A 235 10.45 -15.01 -12.01
C GLU A 235 9.27 -15.97 -12.17
N ARG A 236 8.68 -16.43 -11.07
CA ARG A 236 7.48 -17.29 -11.08
C ARG A 236 6.27 -16.64 -11.77
N CYS A 237 6.11 -15.32 -11.63
CA CYS A 237 5.05 -14.57 -12.31
C CYS A 237 5.28 -14.53 -13.83
N ILE A 238 6.51 -14.22 -14.28
CA ILE A 238 6.88 -14.19 -15.70
C ILE A 238 6.72 -15.59 -16.31
N GLU A 239 7.19 -16.64 -15.66
CA GLU A 239 7.00 -18.02 -16.11
C GLU A 239 5.51 -18.35 -16.31
N ALA A 240 4.66 -18.03 -15.33
CA ALA A 240 3.22 -18.25 -15.44
C ALA A 240 2.58 -17.50 -16.61
N MET A 241 3.02 -16.24 -16.85
CA MET A 241 2.56 -15.44 -17.98
C MET A 241 3.07 -16.01 -19.32
N VAL A 242 4.34 -16.42 -19.38
CA VAL A 242 4.93 -17.03 -20.59
C VAL A 242 4.26 -18.37 -20.92
N GLU A 243 4.02 -19.23 -19.94
CA GLU A 243 3.29 -20.48 -20.14
C GLU A 243 1.86 -20.25 -20.63
N CYS A 244 1.21 -19.20 -20.16
CA CYS A 244 -0.18 -18.89 -20.53
C CYS A 244 -0.28 -18.26 -21.93
N PHE A 245 0.61 -17.34 -22.28
CA PHE A 245 0.51 -16.54 -23.50
C PHE A 245 1.51 -16.94 -24.60
N GLY A 246 2.54 -17.70 -24.27
CA GLY A 246 3.54 -18.17 -25.24
C GLY A 246 3.00 -19.26 -26.17
N ASP A 247 2.08 -20.09 -25.70
CA ASP A 247 1.46 -21.17 -26.48
C ASP A 247 0.37 -20.71 -27.46
N THR A 248 0.12 -19.41 -27.57
CA THR A 248 -0.83 -18.85 -28.56
C THR A 248 -0.44 -19.15 -30.02
N ARG A 249 0.74 -19.75 -30.24
CA ARG A 249 1.16 -20.29 -31.55
C ARG A 249 0.44 -21.56 -31.98
N ARG A 250 -0.13 -22.31 -31.03
CA ARG A 250 -0.94 -23.52 -31.30
C ARG A 250 -2.40 -23.13 -31.23
N GLY A 251 -3.08 -23.15 -32.37
CA GLY A 251 -4.52 -22.87 -32.49
C GLY A 251 -5.45 -23.85 -31.73
N ASP A 252 -4.88 -24.77 -30.96
CA ASP A 252 -5.57 -25.74 -30.15
C ASP A 252 -5.37 -25.40 -28.67
N SER A 253 -6.16 -24.47 -28.14
CA SER A 253 -6.36 -24.43 -26.68
C SER A 253 -7.03 -25.74 -26.29
N PRO A 254 -6.47 -26.55 -25.36
CA PRO A 254 -7.15 -27.76 -24.90
C PRO A 254 -8.54 -27.38 -24.38
N PRO A 255 -9.59 -28.17 -24.69
CA PRO A 255 -10.93 -27.87 -24.24
C PRO A 255 -10.93 -27.74 -22.73
N VAL A 256 -11.44 -26.61 -22.22
CA VAL A 256 -11.57 -26.35 -20.80
C VAL A 256 -12.52 -27.40 -20.24
N PRO A 257 -12.11 -28.26 -19.29
CA PRO A 257 -13.01 -29.25 -18.69
C PRO A 257 -14.28 -28.57 -18.18
N ALA A 258 -15.44 -29.11 -18.48
CA ALA A 258 -16.75 -28.53 -18.12
C ALA A 258 -16.92 -28.21 -16.62
N GLN A 259 -16.07 -28.79 -15.77
CA GLN A 259 -16.02 -28.58 -14.32
C GLN A 259 -15.31 -27.26 -13.92
N LEU A 260 -14.66 -26.56 -14.84
CA LEU A 260 -13.95 -25.28 -14.62
C LEU A 260 -14.73 -24.07 -15.16
N ARG A 261 -16.04 -24.12 -15.21
CA ARG A 261 -16.92 -22.96 -15.36
C ARG A 261 -16.91 -22.09 -14.08
N ILE A 262 -15.73 -21.74 -13.61
CA ILE A 262 -15.53 -20.94 -12.41
C ILE A 262 -14.93 -19.62 -12.82
N ILE A 263 -15.73 -18.72 -13.12
CA ILE A 263 -15.86 -17.32 -12.76
C ILE A 263 -16.97 -16.77 -13.66
N ARG A 264 -18.18 -17.23 -13.40
CA ARG A 264 -19.35 -16.42 -13.74
C ARG A 264 -19.31 -15.19 -12.84
N THR A 265 -19.73 -14.05 -13.34
CA THR A 265 -20.01 -12.84 -12.56
C THR A 265 -20.59 -13.10 -11.13
N PRO A 266 -21.34 -14.18 -10.84
CA PRO A 266 -21.75 -14.55 -9.48
C PRO A 266 -20.62 -14.93 -8.52
N ASP A 267 -19.51 -15.50 -8.99
CA ASP A 267 -18.41 -15.95 -8.10
C ASP A 267 -17.49 -14.78 -7.72
N ILE A 268 -17.40 -13.77 -8.57
CA ILE A 268 -16.89 -12.44 -8.18
C ILE A 268 -17.80 -11.83 -7.10
N ARG A 269 -19.10 -12.11 -7.11
CA ARG A 269 -20.06 -11.70 -6.08
C ARG A 269 -19.84 -12.40 -4.73
N SER A 270 -19.40 -13.64 -4.70
CA SER A 270 -19.12 -14.35 -3.44
C SER A 270 -17.81 -13.93 -2.78
N ALA A 271 -16.85 -13.42 -3.56
CA ALA A 271 -15.62 -12.79 -3.04
C ALA A 271 -15.82 -11.33 -2.61
N LEU A 272 -16.95 -10.69 -3.01
CA LEU A 272 -17.35 -9.36 -2.56
C LEU A 272 -18.25 -9.49 -1.32
N PRO A 273 -18.22 -8.53 -0.39
CA PRO A 273 -19.14 -8.51 0.74
C PRO A 273 -20.58 -8.51 0.25
N ALA A 274 -21.34 -9.49 0.65
CA ALA A 274 -22.73 -9.70 0.28
C ALA A 274 -23.69 -8.58 0.71
N LYS A 275 -23.25 -7.62 1.51
CA LYS A 275 -23.96 -6.37 1.84
C LYS A 275 -22.96 -5.26 2.05
N ARG A 276 -23.30 -4.07 1.57
CA ARG A 276 -22.70 -2.82 2.03
C ARG A 276 -22.80 -2.85 3.56
N PRO A 277 -21.70 -2.78 4.30
CA PRO A 277 -21.81 -2.56 5.74
C PRO A 277 -22.68 -1.33 5.94
N PRO A 278 -23.51 -1.28 7.00
CA PRO A 278 -24.29 -0.10 7.30
C PRO A 278 -23.36 1.11 7.26
N ALA A 279 -23.87 2.23 6.72
CA ALA A 279 -23.11 3.46 6.65
C ALA A 279 -22.50 3.73 8.02
N ALA A 280 -21.16 3.94 8.04
CA ALA A 280 -20.38 4.33 9.20
C ALA A 280 -20.16 3.29 10.32
N ALA A 281 -19.71 2.07 9.98
CA ALA A 281 -18.85 1.39 10.94
C ALA A 281 -17.53 2.19 11.05
N PRO A 282 -17.10 2.64 12.22
CA PRO A 282 -15.85 3.38 12.36
C PRO A 282 -14.69 2.52 11.83
N ALA A 283 -13.84 3.11 11.01
CA ALA A 283 -12.63 2.44 10.56
C ALA A 283 -11.73 2.24 11.79
N GLY A 284 -11.51 1.00 12.19
CA GLY A 284 -10.63 0.64 13.28
C GLY A 284 -9.29 0.13 12.77
N ARG A 285 -8.30 0.17 13.64
CA ARG A 285 -6.99 -0.46 13.44
C ARG A 285 -6.63 -1.26 14.68
N VAL A 286 -6.39 -2.55 14.50
CA VAL A 286 -5.76 -3.41 15.52
C VAL A 286 -4.28 -3.48 15.20
N GLY A 287 -3.43 -3.26 16.19
CA GLY A 287 -1.99 -3.26 15.99
C GLY A 287 -1.19 -3.64 17.22
N ILE A 288 0.08 -3.93 16.99
CA ILE A 288 1.12 -4.10 17.99
C ILE A 288 2.31 -3.23 17.60
N GLU A 289 2.89 -2.59 18.61
CA GLU A 289 4.09 -1.78 18.53
C GLU A 289 5.06 -2.33 19.58
N CYS A 290 6.26 -2.69 19.16
CA CYS A 290 7.23 -3.36 20.01
C CYS A 290 8.61 -2.74 19.84
N PHE A 291 9.37 -2.67 20.93
CA PHE A 291 10.76 -2.22 20.91
C PHE A 291 11.63 -3.13 21.78
N ALA A 292 12.71 -3.60 21.20
CA ALA A 292 13.76 -4.37 21.83
C ALA A 292 15.04 -3.50 21.91
N PRO A 293 15.29 -2.84 23.07
CA PRO A 293 16.38 -1.87 23.22
C PRO A 293 17.77 -2.48 22.95
N ASP A 294 18.03 -3.68 23.43
CA ASP A 294 19.34 -4.34 23.28
C ASP A 294 19.64 -4.72 21.83
N ALA A 295 18.61 -5.12 21.08
CA ALA A 295 18.74 -5.42 19.66
C ALA A 295 18.65 -4.15 18.78
N ARG A 296 18.24 -3.01 19.33
CA ARG A 296 17.94 -1.77 18.62
C ARG A 296 16.93 -1.98 17.48
N VAL A 297 15.94 -2.82 17.72
CA VAL A 297 14.92 -3.20 16.73
C VAL A 297 13.55 -2.78 17.21
N GLY A 298 12.84 -2.04 16.36
CA GLY A 298 11.44 -1.71 16.53
C GLY A 298 10.56 -2.45 15.54
N ALA A 299 9.38 -2.87 15.97
CA ALA A 299 8.38 -3.50 15.11
C ALA A 299 7.00 -2.86 15.28
N MET A 300 6.35 -2.58 14.18
CA MET A 300 4.97 -2.10 14.15
C MET A 300 4.17 -2.94 13.17
N ALA A 301 3.12 -3.59 13.65
CA ALA A 301 2.23 -4.36 12.80
C ALA A 301 0.77 -3.96 13.01
N SER A 302 -0.03 -3.94 11.97
CA SER A 302 -1.44 -3.58 12.10
C SER A 302 -2.32 -4.19 11.02
N PHE A 303 -3.59 -4.36 11.39
CA PHE A 303 -4.70 -4.62 10.50
C PHE A 303 -5.66 -3.44 10.52
N ASP A 304 -5.94 -2.86 9.35
CA ASP A 304 -6.97 -1.84 9.21
C ASP A 304 -8.34 -2.55 9.10
N LEU A 305 -9.25 -2.23 10.01
CA LEU A 305 -10.61 -2.79 10.09
C LEU A 305 -11.59 -1.72 9.59
N GLY A 306 -11.96 -1.74 8.33
CA GLY A 306 -12.82 -0.69 7.79
C GLY A 306 -13.65 -1.12 6.58
N ALA A 307 -14.70 -0.35 6.29
CA ALA A 307 -15.66 -0.63 5.22
C ALA A 307 -15.09 -0.49 3.80
N GLY A 308 -13.91 0.11 3.63
CA GLY A 308 -13.37 0.51 2.32
C GLY A 308 -12.20 -0.31 1.78
N GLY A 309 -11.72 -1.26 2.52
CA GLY A 309 -10.55 -2.05 2.16
C GLY A 309 -9.62 -2.16 3.36
N VAL A 310 -9.49 -3.36 3.84
CA VAL A 310 -8.67 -3.65 4.99
C VAL A 310 -7.26 -3.87 4.49
N GLY A 311 -6.30 -3.22 5.12
CA GLY A 311 -4.89 -3.45 4.89
C GLY A 311 -4.28 -4.22 6.05
N ALA A 312 -3.24 -4.97 5.77
CA ALA A 312 -2.31 -5.46 6.77
C ALA A 312 -0.93 -4.90 6.46
N ARG A 313 -0.23 -4.46 7.48
CA ARG A 313 1.14 -3.99 7.35
C ARG A 313 2.00 -4.46 8.51
N ILE A 314 3.26 -4.64 8.24
CA ILE A 314 4.30 -4.74 9.25
C ILE A 314 5.48 -3.90 8.80
N MET A 315 6.05 -3.12 9.70
CA MET A 315 7.24 -2.31 9.50
C MET A 315 8.22 -2.64 10.61
N LEU A 316 9.43 -3.01 10.22
CA LEU A 316 10.54 -3.22 11.12
C LEU A 316 11.51 -2.06 10.96
N LEU A 317 11.84 -1.39 12.04
CA LEU A 317 12.93 -0.44 12.12
C LEU A 317 14.15 -1.21 12.63
N LEU A 318 15.12 -1.38 11.75
CA LEU A 318 16.31 -2.18 11.98
C LEU A 318 17.49 -1.27 12.35
N PRO A 319 18.57 -1.81 12.89
CA PRO A 319 19.80 -1.04 13.13
C PRO A 319 20.29 -0.32 11.88
N GLU A 320 21.07 0.75 12.06
CA GLU A 320 21.70 1.53 10.99
C GLU A 320 20.72 2.25 10.06
N GLY A 321 19.51 2.55 10.55
CA GLY A 321 18.48 3.28 9.79
C GLY A 321 17.83 2.48 8.68
N ARG A 322 17.98 1.16 8.66
CA ARG A 322 17.28 0.27 7.72
C ARG A 322 15.83 0.07 8.13
N VAL A 323 14.97 -0.09 7.14
CA VAL A 323 13.54 -0.37 7.37
C VAL A 323 13.10 -1.51 6.48
N ALA A 324 12.45 -2.54 7.05
CA ALA A 324 11.80 -3.58 6.29
C ALA A 324 10.27 -3.42 6.38
N LEU A 325 9.58 -3.48 5.25
CA LEU A 325 8.16 -3.24 5.13
C LEU A 325 7.46 -4.39 4.41
N PHE A 326 6.32 -4.78 4.95
CA PHE A 326 5.31 -5.58 4.27
C PHE A 326 3.98 -4.85 4.26
N THR A 327 3.26 -4.94 3.15
CA THR A 327 1.88 -4.46 3.03
C THR A 327 1.04 -5.45 2.25
N ASN A 328 -0.23 -5.59 2.66
CA ASN A 328 -1.21 -6.38 1.93
C ASN A 328 -2.57 -5.67 1.97
N GLU A 329 -3.35 -5.76 0.90
CA GLU A 329 -4.72 -5.27 0.84
C GLU A 329 -5.69 -6.45 0.72
N GLY A 330 -6.83 -6.35 1.39
CA GLY A 330 -7.85 -7.38 1.40
C GLY A 330 -8.68 -7.33 2.68
N ARG A 331 -9.53 -8.31 2.87
CA ARG A 331 -10.29 -8.45 4.11
C ARG A 331 -9.50 -9.22 5.14
N THR A 332 -9.36 -8.65 6.32
CA THR A 332 -8.88 -9.39 7.49
C THR A 332 -9.89 -10.48 7.82
N ARG A 333 -9.40 -11.71 7.90
CA ARG A 333 -10.19 -12.82 8.40
C ARG A 333 -10.11 -12.80 9.92
N LEU A 334 -11.26 -12.59 10.57
CA LEU A 334 -11.42 -12.70 12.01
C LEU A 334 -12.06 -14.02 12.34
N VAL A 335 -11.43 -14.82 13.20
CA VAL A 335 -11.95 -16.10 13.71
C VAL A 335 -11.63 -16.17 15.20
N GLY A 336 -12.64 -15.99 16.04
CA GLY A 336 -12.44 -15.85 17.48
C GLY A 336 -11.46 -14.73 17.80
N ALA A 337 -10.44 -15.04 18.56
CA ALA A 337 -9.38 -14.10 18.96
C ALA A 337 -8.17 -14.07 17.99
N ARG A 338 -8.39 -14.36 16.71
CA ARG A 338 -7.36 -14.37 15.67
C ARG A 338 -7.75 -13.51 14.47
N ALA A 339 -6.84 -12.60 14.09
CA ALA A 339 -6.91 -11.81 12.87
C ALA A 339 -5.82 -12.25 11.89
N SER A 340 -6.16 -12.40 10.60
CA SER A 340 -5.17 -12.76 9.58
C SER A 340 -5.45 -12.13 8.23
N LEU A 341 -4.39 -11.76 7.50
CA LEU A 341 -4.45 -11.33 6.11
C LEU A 341 -3.15 -11.72 5.38
N GLY A 342 -3.23 -12.75 4.54
CA GLY A 342 -2.06 -13.36 3.94
C GLY A 342 -1.13 -13.95 5.02
N PRO A 343 0.19 -13.69 4.94
CA PRO A 343 1.16 -14.27 5.85
C PRO A 343 1.18 -13.62 7.25
N LEU A 344 0.47 -12.52 7.47
CA LEU A 344 0.43 -11.83 8.76
C LEU A 344 -0.73 -12.36 9.60
N VAL A 345 -0.41 -12.80 10.81
CA VAL A 345 -1.37 -13.34 11.79
C VAL A 345 -1.16 -12.68 13.14
N PHE A 346 -2.24 -12.29 13.77
CA PHE A 346 -2.30 -11.78 15.13
C PHE A 346 -3.30 -12.60 15.93
N GLU A 347 -2.91 -13.12 17.10
CA GLU A 347 -3.70 -14.10 17.85
C GLU A 347 -3.57 -13.86 19.35
N VAL A 348 -4.69 -13.92 20.07
CA VAL A 348 -4.70 -13.94 21.53
C VAL A 348 -4.63 -15.38 22.04
N ARG A 349 -3.66 -15.68 22.90
CA ARG A 349 -3.41 -16.98 23.55
C ARG A 349 -3.44 -16.81 25.06
N GLY A 350 -4.57 -17.11 25.65
CA GLY A 350 -4.80 -16.79 27.07
C GLY A 350 -4.69 -15.28 27.28
N ARG A 351 -3.71 -14.83 28.07
CA ARG A 351 -3.42 -13.39 28.26
C ARG A 351 -2.45 -12.82 27.24
N ARG A 352 -1.71 -13.65 26.50
CA ARG A 352 -0.64 -13.22 25.62
C ARG A 352 -1.17 -12.90 24.23
N LEU A 353 -0.48 -11.97 23.59
CA LEU A 353 -0.71 -11.57 22.21
C LEU A 353 0.45 -12.06 21.34
N ALA A 354 0.16 -12.92 20.38
CA ALA A 354 1.15 -13.43 19.45
C ALA A 354 0.97 -12.79 18.07
N LEU A 355 2.07 -12.32 17.49
CA LEU A 355 2.17 -11.88 16.11
C LEU A 355 3.10 -12.82 15.37
N ARG A 356 2.66 -13.28 14.19
CA ARG A 356 3.46 -14.11 13.29
C ARG A 356 3.39 -13.59 11.89
N PHE A 357 4.52 -13.57 11.24
CA PHE A 357 4.66 -13.25 9.84
C PHE A 357 5.73 -14.14 9.22
N ARG A 358 5.45 -14.66 8.02
CA ARG A 358 6.43 -15.34 7.20
C ARG A 358 6.15 -15.05 5.73
N GLY A 359 7.03 -14.27 5.09
CA GLY A 359 6.81 -13.89 3.71
C GLY A 359 7.75 -12.78 3.24
N PRO A 360 7.51 -12.25 2.03
CA PRO A 360 8.38 -11.24 1.46
C PRO A 360 8.21 -9.89 2.17
N MET A 361 9.34 -9.23 2.39
CA MET A 361 9.43 -7.83 2.82
C MET A 361 10.30 -7.04 1.85
N VAL A 362 10.02 -5.75 1.70
CA VAL A 362 10.95 -4.84 1.03
C VAL A 362 11.79 -4.15 2.07
N THR A 363 13.10 -4.37 2.01
CA THR A 363 14.07 -3.70 2.87
C THR A 363 14.64 -2.49 2.17
N VAL A 364 14.61 -1.34 2.85
CA VAL A 364 15.13 -0.06 2.39
C VAL A 364 16.34 0.30 3.27
N PRO A 365 17.51 0.58 2.68
CA PRO A 365 18.74 0.80 3.45
C PRO A 365 18.77 2.13 4.21
N ASP A 366 17.93 3.10 3.81
CA ASP A 366 17.85 4.42 4.41
C ASP A 366 16.39 4.81 4.64
N ALA A 367 15.98 4.85 5.90
CA ALA A 367 14.63 5.21 6.33
C ALA A 367 14.16 6.58 5.82
N THR A 368 15.08 7.53 5.60
CA THR A 368 14.72 8.87 5.10
C THR A 368 14.12 8.84 3.69
N SER A 369 14.37 7.77 2.95
CA SER A 369 13.79 7.54 1.62
C SER A 369 12.27 7.44 1.67
N TYR A 370 11.66 7.06 2.81
CA TYR A 370 10.19 6.96 2.96
C TYR A 370 9.44 8.29 2.89
N LEU A 371 10.12 9.43 2.93
CA LEU A 371 9.50 10.72 2.58
C LEU A 371 8.95 10.74 1.14
N VAL A 372 9.52 9.91 0.27
CA VAL A 372 9.05 9.71 -1.11
C VAL A 372 9.00 8.21 -1.37
N LEU A 373 7.81 7.62 -1.36
CA LEU A 373 7.63 6.17 -1.49
C LEU A 373 8.34 5.58 -2.72
N GLU A 374 8.34 6.28 -3.86
CA GLU A 374 9.03 5.83 -5.06
C GLU A 374 10.55 5.69 -4.83
N ARG A 375 11.15 6.62 -4.07
CA ARG A 375 12.57 6.56 -3.70
C ARG A 375 12.84 5.36 -2.79
N ALA A 376 11.99 5.13 -1.80
CA ALA A 376 12.11 3.98 -0.91
C ALA A 376 12.04 2.66 -1.70
N LEU A 377 11.04 2.52 -2.57
CA LEU A 377 10.89 1.32 -3.39
C LEU A 377 12.03 1.14 -4.40
N SER A 378 12.57 2.23 -4.99
CA SER A 378 13.66 2.15 -5.97
C SER A 378 15.01 1.79 -5.36
N SER A 379 15.26 2.15 -4.10
CA SER A 379 16.46 1.78 -3.34
C SER A 379 16.27 0.47 -2.56
N GLY A 380 15.04 -0.03 -2.51
CA GLY A 380 14.68 -1.22 -1.77
C GLY A 380 15.12 -2.51 -2.45
N ARG A 381 15.18 -3.55 -1.64
CA ARG A 381 15.46 -4.92 -2.07
C ARG A 381 14.42 -5.86 -1.48
N LEU A 382 14.01 -6.88 -2.22
CA LEU A 382 13.07 -7.89 -1.76
C LEU A 382 13.81 -8.94 -0.93
N ASP A 383 13.42 -9.10 0.35
CA ASP A 383 13.71 -10.26 1.17
C ASP A 383 12.51 -11.21 1.08
N GLU A 384 12.68 -12.35 0.46
CA GLU A 384 11.59 -13.29 0.18
C GLU A 384 11.17 -14.12 1.39
N SER A 385 12.04 -14.23 2.38
CA SER A 385 11.95 -15.21 3.48
C SER A 385 11.96 -14.57 4.86
N ALA A 386 11.54 -13.32 4.97
CA ALA A 386 11.47 -12.65 6.27
C ALA A 386 10.49 -13.37 7.21
N GLU A 387 10.91 -13.52 8.46
CA GLU A 387 10.12 -14.14 9.53
C GLU A 387 10.08 -13.21 10.74
N VAL A 388 8.91 -13.08 11.34
CA VAL A 388 8.69 -12.34 12.59
C VAL A 388 7.78 -13.16 13.48
N GLU A 389 8.27 -13.51 14.66
CA GLU A 389 7.49 -14.13 15.72
C GLU A 389 7.65 -13.30 17.00
N LEU A 390 6.57 -12.66 17.43
CA LEU A 390 6.55 -11.81 18.62
C LEU A 390 5.45 -12.28 19.54
N GLU A 391 5.72 -12.26 20.85
CA GLU A 391 4.75 -12.52 21.89
C GLU A 391 4.82 -11.39 22.93
N LEU A 392 3.70 -10.72 23.13
CA LEU A 392 3.51 -9.70 24.16
C LEU A 392 2.80 -10.33 25.36
N ASP A 393 3.40 -10.26 26.54
CA ASP A 393 2.81 -10.65 27.82
C ASP A 393 2.33 -9.37 28.54
N PRO A 394 1.02 -9.07 28.55
CA PRO A 394 0.50 -7.86 29.15
C PRO A 394 0.79 -7.76 30.64
N TYR A 395 1.09 -6.56 31.10
CA TYR A 395 1.25 -6.28 32.50
C TYR A 395 0.01 -6.65 33.33
N PRO A 396 0.15 -6.99 34.62
CA PRO A 396 -0.99 -7.17 35.50
C PRO A 396 -1.91 -5.94 35.49
N LYS A 397 -3.23 -6.18 35.59
CA LYS A 397 -4.29 -5.14 35.56
C LYS A 397 -4.47 -4.38 34.25
N GLU A 398 -3.80 -4.76 33.16
CA GLU A 398 -4.19 -4.34 31.84
C GLU A 398 -5.54 -4.95 31.45
N ALA A 399 -6.25 -4.26 30.54
CA ALA A 399 -7.45 -4.81 29.95
C ALA A 399 -7.16 -6.19 29.32
N GLU A 400 -8.07 -7.14 29.51
CA GLU A 400 -7.91 -8.45 28.89
C GLU A 400 -7.73 -8.29 27.38
N PRO A 401 -6.66 -8.86 26.78
CA PRO A 401 -6.39 -8.74 25.35
C PRO A 401 -7.53 -9.22 24.46
N GLN A 402 -8.37 -10.10 24.97
CA GLN A 402 -9.59 -10.56 24.30
C GLN A 402 -10.56 -9.42 23.99
N ALA A 403 -10.53 -8.32 24.78
CA ALA A 403 -11.33 -7.13 24.50
C ALA A 403 -10.95 -6.44 23.19
N LEU A 404 -9.72 -6.62 22.70
CA LEU A 404 -9.29 -6.12 21.38
C LEU A 404 -10.06 -6.73 20.21
N PHE A 405 -10.69 -7.88 20.42
CA PHE A 405 -11.41 -8.65 19.39
C PHE A 405 -12.89 -8.86 19.72
N ARG A 406 -13.42 -8.23 20.76
CA ARG A 406 -14.85 -8.34 21.08
C ARG A 406 -15.68 -7.56 20.08
N GLU A 407 -16.48 -8.28 19.33
CA GLU A 407 -17.57 -7.73 18.54
C GLU A 407 -18.81 -7.65 19.46
N HIS A 408 -19.26 -6.46 19.81
CA HIS A 408 -20.52 -6.25 20.50
C HIS A 408 -21.64 -6.08 19.48
N ALA A 409 -22.50 -7.10 19.33
CA ALA A 409 -23.73 -7.08 18.51
C ALA A 409 -23.55 -6.53 17.08
N GLY A 410 -22.43 -6.87 16.42
CA GLY A 410 -22.12 -6.39 15.07
C GLY A 410 -21.58 -4.97 15.01
N GLN A 411 -21.31 -4.35 16.15
CA GLN A 411 -20.66 -3.04 16.26
C GLN A 411 -19.38 -3.18 17.10
N TRP A 412 -18.29 -2.60 16.58
CA TRP A 412 -17.05 -2.50 17.32
C TRP A 412 -17.18 -1.42 18.40
N ASP A 413 -16.79 -1.77 19.62
CA ASP A 413 -16.77 -0.80 20.72
C ASP A 413 -15.77 0.34 20.37
N PRO A 414 -16.21 1.61 20.35
CA PRO A 414 -15.37 2.74 19.98
C PRO A 414 -14.31 3.11 21.05
N VAL A 415 -14.26 2.42 22.19
CA VAL A 415 -13.28 2.75 23.23
C VAL A 415 -11.89 2.25 22.82
N PRO A 416 -10.89 3.14 22.66
CA PRO A 416 -9.53 2.73 22.38
C PRO A 416 -8.99 1.90 23.54
N THR A 417 -8.76 0.62 23.29
CA THR A 417 -8.15 -0.29 24.27
C THR A 417 -6.68 -0.46 23.91
N SER A 418 -5.79 -0.31 24.87
CA SER A 418 -4.38 -0.67 24.72
C SER A 418 -3.92 -1.52 25.90
N ALA A 419 -3.05 -2.47 25.61
CA ALA A 419 -2.39 -3.31 26.59
C ALA A 419 -0.87 -3.14 26.45
N PHE A 420 -0.19 -2.81 27.54
CA PHE A 420 1.26 -2.72 27.62
C PHE A 420 1.82 -3.97 28.26
N GLY A 421 3.06 -4.33 27.91
CA GLY A 421 3.65 -5.54 28.45
C GLY A 421 5.11 -5.74 28.03
N THR A 422 5.65 -6.88 28.48
CA THR A 422 6.96 -7.34 28.05
C THR A 422 6.86 -8.08 26.74
N LEU A 423 7.91 -7.95 25.93
CA LEU A 423 8.04 -8.58 24.62
C LEU A 423 9.09 -9.69 24.67
N ALA A 424 8.76 -10.81 24.02
CA ALA A 424 9.73 -11.83 23.65
C ALA A 424 9.49 -12.25 22.20
N GLY A 425 10.55 -12.70 21.50
CA GLY A 425 10.38 -13.19 20.15
C GLY A 425 11.66 -13.32 19.34
N GLU A 426 11.51 -13.51 18.06
CA GLU A 426 12.61 -13.60 17.08
C GLU A 426 12.22 -12.87 15.79
N ILE A 427 13.19 -12.19 15.19
CA ILE A 427 13.08 -11.60 13.86
C ILE A 427 14.20 -12.16 12.98
N ARG A 428 13.81 -12.49 11.73
CA ARG A 428 14.73 -12.73 10.60
C ARG A 428 14.31 -11.85 9.46
N ALA A 429 15.09 -10.85 9.15
CA ALA A 429 14.83 -9.96 8.02
C ALA A 429 16.14 -9.31 7.57
N ASP A 430 16.33 -9.16 6.26
CA ASP A 430 17.48 -8.49 5.65
C ASP A 430 18.84 -9.04 6.13
N GLY A 431 18.94 -10.37 6.27
CA GLY A 431 20.13 -11.04 6.77
C GLY A 431 20.36 -10.92 8.29
N LEU A 432 19.56 -10.11 8.98
CA LEU A 432 19.56 -10.04 10.45
C LEU A 432 18.76 -11.21 11.01
N ARG A 433 19.33 -11.88 12.01
CA ARG A 433 18.61 -12.80 12.88
C ARG A 433 18.87 -12.40 14.32
N CYS A 434 17.82 -12.03 15.04
CA CYS A 434 17.96 -11.65 16.43
C CYS A 434 16.79 -12.14 17.29
N ALA A 435 17.13 -12.59 18.50
CA ALA A 435 16.15 -12.75 19.56
C ALA A 435 15.81 -11.36 20.12
N LEU A 436 14.53 -11.16 20.44
CA LEU A 436 14.01 -9.91 20.98
C LEU A 436 13.56 -10.11 22.42
N GLY A 437 14.06 -9.26 23.31
CA GLY A 437 13.53 -9.01 24.62
C GLY A 437 13.28 -7.52 24.78
N GLY A 438 12.15 -7.11 25.34
CA GLY A 438 11.86 -5.69 25.46
C GLY A 438 10.42 -5.38 25.86
N PHE A 439 9.86 -4.36 25.25
CA PHE A 439 8.59 -3.78 25.61
C PHE A 439 7.65 -3.68 24.41
N GLY A 440 6.35 -3.73 24.68
CA GLY A 440 5.36 -3.57 23.63
C GLY A 440 4.05 -2.99 24.11
N ARG A 441 3.32 -2.49 23.13
CA ARG A 441 1.95 -2.04 23.25
C ARG A 441 1.11 -2.69 22.16
N ALA A 442 0.02 -3.31 22.53
CA ALA A 442 -1.02 -3.71 21.59
C ALA A 442 -2.24 -2.82 21.76
N GLY A 443 -2.93 -2.49 20.68
CA GLY A 443 -4.05 -1.58 20.78
C GLY A 443 -5.05 -1.70 19.65
N LEU A 444 -6.30 -1.36 19.98
CA LEU A 444 -7.35 -1.05 19.03
C LEU A 444 -7.45 0.48 18.94
N SER A 445 -7.22 1.02 17.77
CA SER A 445 -7.41 2.44 17.50
C SER A 445 -8.44 2.63 16.39
N PHE A 446 -9.31 3.64 16.54
CA PHE A 446 -10.27 3.99 15.49
C PHE A 446 -9.74 5.18 14.69
N THR A 447 -9.57 5.00 13.40
CA THR A 447 -9.09 6.05 12.47
C THR A 447 -10.23 6.90 11.91
N GLY A 448 -11.43 6.77 12.44
CA GLY A 448 -12.68 7.38 11.94
C GLY A 448 -13.06 8.74 12.54
N LEU A 449 -12.23 9.31 13.37
CA LEU A 449 -12.44 10.68 13.86
C LEU A 449 -12.13 11.64 12.70
N GLY A 450 -13.17 12.13 12.04
CA GLY A 450 -13.27 13.22 11.07
C GLY A 450 -12.00 13.78 10.39
N PRO A 451 -12.07 14.79 9.56
CA PRO A 451 -10.87 15.36 8.95
C PRO A 451 -9.89 15.76 10.06
N MET A 452 -8.65 15.24 9.98
CA MET A 452 -7.61 15.57 10.96
C MET A 452 -7.47 17.09 11.07
N ARG A 453 -7.97 17.66 12.17
CA ARG A 453 -8.01 19.11 12.39
C ARG A 453 -6.77 19.66 13.08
N PHE A 454 -5.83 18.80 13.48
CA PHE A 454 -4.63 19.24 14.17
C PHE A 454 -3.61 19.90 13.24
N THR A 455 -2.86 20.86 13.75
CA THR A 455 -1.65 21.42 13.13
C THR A 455 -0.42 20.59 13.52
N SER A 456 -0.36 20.12 14.76
CA SER A 456 0.66 19.17 15.22
C SER A 456 0.10 18.19 16.23
N ARG A 457 0.69 17.00 16.27
CA ARG A 457 0.37 15.95 17.23
C ARG A 457 1.62 15.24 17.67
N ARG A 458 1.74 14.95 18.97
CA ARG A 458 2.80 14.12 19.54
C ARG A 458 2.17 12.98 20.34
N MET A 459 2.75 11.80 20.20
CA MET A 459 2.39 10.62 21.00
C MET A 459 3.66 9.93 21.45
N LEU A 460 3.74 9.65 22.74
CA LEU A 460 4.81 8.88 23.34
C LEU A 460 4.19 7.73 24.12
N TRP A 461 4.80 6.57 24.08
CA TRP A 461 4.59 5.57 25.09
C TRP A 461 5.93 4.97 25.52
N ALA A 462 6.05 4.63 26.80
CA ALA A 462 7.23 4.02 27.37
C ALA A 462 6.83 2.96 28.39
N CYS A 463 7.61 1.88 28.44
CA CYS A 463 7.49 0.84 29.44
C CYS A 463 8.82 0.69 30.17
N PHE A 464 8.73 0.40 31.48
CA PHE A 464 9.87 0.30 32.38
C PHE A 464 9.72 -0.94 33.25
N GLY A 465 10.85 -1.64 33.46
CA GLY A 465 10.96 -2.76 34.39
C GLY A 465 10.29 -4.05 33.90
N GLU A 466 10.65 -5.13 34.55
CA GLU A 466 10.12 -6.47 34.35
C GLU A 466 9.42 -6.98 35.62
N GLY A 467 8.45 -7.89 35.47
CA GLY A 467 7.89 -8.64 36.59
C GLY A 467 6.94 -7.86 37.52
N ALA A 468 7.21 -7.88 38.82
CA ALA A 468 6.25 -7.48 39.85
C ALA A 468 5.97 -5.97 39.99
N SER A 469 6.80 -5.12 39.42
CA SER A 469 6.65 -3.66 39.46
C SER A 469 6.67 -3.00 38.08
N PRO A 470 5.76 -3.41 37.19
CA PRO A 470 5.71 -2.84 35.85
C PRO A 470 5.26 -1.38 35.94
N LEU A 471 5.78 -0.58 35.00
CA LEU A 471 5.35 0.78 34.81
C LEU A 471 5.18 1.02 33.29
N ALA A 472 4.05 1.53 32.87
CA ALA A 472 3.84 2.01 31.52
C ALA A 472 3.30 3.43 31.53
N LEU A 473 3.74 4.22 30.58
CA LEU A 473 3.37 5.62 30.41
C LEU A 473 2.85 5.84 29.00
N GLU A 474 1.76 6.57 28.84
CA GLU A 474 1.25 7.03 27.57
C GLU A 474 0.97 8.53 27.64
N ILE A 475 1.57 9.29 26.75
CA ILE A 475 1.43 10.74 26.64
C ILE A 475 0.91 11.08 25.24
N ARG A 476 -0.07 11.95 25.16
CA ARG A 476 -0.60 12.48 23.91
C ARG A 476 -0.77 13.99 24.02
N THR A 477 -0.28 14.69 23.03
CA THR A 477 -0.55 16.12 22.85
C THR A 477 -0.94 16.41 21.42
N HIS A 478 -1.83 17.37 21.21
CA HIS A 478 -2.13 17.89 19.89
C HIS A 478 -2.48 19.37 19.97
N ILE A 479 -2.20 20.07 18.89
CA ILE A 479 -2.55 21.46 18.68
C ILE A 479 -3.53 21.50 17.52
N ASP A 480 -4.70 22.04 17.74
CA ASP A 480 -5.73 22.17 16.72
C ASP A 480 -5.46 23.35 15.78
N ALA A 481 -6.28 23.50 14.75
CA ALA A 481 -6.14 24.56 13.75
C ALA A 481 -6.39 25.98 14.33
N ASP A 482 -7.12 26.07 15.43
CA ASP A 482 -7.37 27.29 16.19
C ASP A 482 -6.29 27.61 17.26
N ALA A 483 -5.19 26.85 17.23
CA ALA A 483 -4.08 26.90 18.19
C ALA A 483 -4.42 26.45 19.61
N SER A 484 -5.59 25.85 19.86
CA SER A 484 -5.88 25.23 21.14
C SER A 484 -4.99 24.00 21.35
N GLU A 485 -4.35 23.90 22.52
CA GLU A 485 -3.50 22.78 22.88
C GLU A 485 -4.24 21.82 23.81
N HIS A 486 -4.19 20.54 23.49
CA HIS A 486 -4.74 19.47 24.29
C HIS A 486 -3.62 18.51 24.67
N ALA A 487 -3.53 18.19 25.94
CA ALA A 487 -2.51 17.29 26.46
C ALA A 487 -3.12 16.30 27.46
N SER A 488 -2.64 15.08 27.44
CA SER A 488 -3.02 14.05 28.40
C SER A 488 -1.85 13.11 28.66
N ALA A 489 -1.67 12.70 29.91
CA ALA A 489 -0.78 11.63 30.29
C ALA A 489 -1.51 10.64 31.20
N ARG A 490 -1.16 9.37 31.06
CA ARG A 490 -1.61 8.31 31.99
C ARG A 490 -0.46 7.36 32.26
N VAL A 491 -0.45 6.88 33.50
CA VAL A 491 0.58 5.97 34.00
C VAL A 491 -0.09 4.71 34.54
N LEU A 492 0.39 3.55 34.09
CA LEU A 492 0.04 2.25 34.64
C LEU A 492 1.10 1.85 35.68
N ASN A 493 0.67 1.50 36.88
CA ASN A 493 1.51 0.94 37.90
C ASN A 493 0.81 -0.27 38.59
N SER A 494 1.36 -0.77 39.68
CA SER A 494 0.76 -1.89 40.42
C SER A 494 -0.65 -1.60 40.96
N ALA A 495 -1.05 -0.33 41.14
CA ALA A 495 -2.38 0.08 41.56
C ALA A 495 -3.38 0.19 40.39
N GLY A 496 -2.92 0.25 39.14
CA GLY A 496 -3.72 0.44 37.94
C GLY A 496 -3.35 1.73 37.21
N TRP A 497 -4.25 2.20 36.34
CA TRP A 497 -4.09 3.44 35.60
C TRP A 497 -4.40 4.67 36.42
N SER A 498 -3.52 5.67 36.36
CA SER A 498 -3.70 7.01 36.92
C SER A 498 -3.55 8.05 35.80
N ALA A 499 -4.36 9.11 35.82
CA ALA A 499 -4.22 10.27 34.95
C ALA A 499 -3.28 11.29 35.57
N PHE A 500 -2.55 12.03 34.74
CA PHE A 500 -1.60 13.06 35.14
C PHE A 500 -1.91 14.36 34.40
N ASP A 501 -1.62 15.48 35.06
CA ASP A 501 -1.86 16.84 34.59
C ASP A 501 -0.54 17.55 34.21
N GLY A 502 -0.60 18.81 33.78
CA GLY A 502 0.58 19.64 33.53
C GLY A 502 1.51 19.05 32.47
N VAL A 503 0.93 18.34 31.50
CA VAL A 503 1.68 17.60 30.47
C VAL A 503 2.31 18.54 29.47
N ARG A 504 3.63 18.47 29.31
CA ARG A 504 4.37 19.18 28.26
C ARG A 504 5.31 18.22 27.57
N VAL A 505 5.29 18.18 26.24
CA VAL A 505 6.21 17.39 25.43
C VAL A 505 7.11 18.33 24.63
N GLU A 506 8.41 18.18 24.81
CA GLU A 506 9.44 18.87 24.06
C GLU A 506 10.05 17.86 23.06
N LEU A 507 9.98 18.21 21.79
CA LEU A 507 10.52 17.41 20.72
C LEU A 507 11.11 18.37 19.69
N GLU A 508 12.42 18.42 19.64
CA GLU A 508 13.17 19.27 18.72
C GLU A 508 13.75 18.45 17.58
N THR A 509 13.55 18.91 16.37
CA THR A 509 14.07 18.28 15.16
C THR A 509 14.57 19.34 14.18
N ARG A 510 15.75 19.15 13.62
CA ARG A 510 16.32 20.04 12.59
C ARG A 510 15.50 20.06 11.32
N SER A 511 14.91 18.93 10.98
CA SER A 511 14.08 18.80 9.78
C SER A 511 13.15 17.60 9.92
N VAL A 512 12.16 17.50 9.03
CA VAL A 512 11.26 16.34 8.96
C VAL A 512 11.96 15.04 8.54
N SER A 513 13.17 15.14 8.00
CA SER A 513 13.98 13.99 7.57
C SER A 513 15.08 13.62 8.57
N ALA A 514 15.16 14.32 9.70
CA ALA A 514 16.12 14.03 10.76
C ALA A 514 15.41 13.45 11.99
N PRO A 515 16.09 12.56 12.76
CA PRO A 515 15.57 12.16 14.06
C PRO A 515 15.48 13.35 15.00
N PRO A 516 14.62 13.34 16.00
CA PRO A 516 14.63 14.34 17.05
C PRO A 516 15.99 14.38 17.75
N GLU A 517 16.50 15.60 17.97
CA GLU A 517 17.72 15.84 18.74
C GLU A 517 17.43 15.87 20.24
N HIS A 518 16.24 16.30 20.60
CA HIS A 518 15.74 16.32 21.94
C HIS A 518 14.33 15.73 21.99
N LEU A 519 14.13 14.82 22.93
CA LEU A 519 12.86 14.19 23.21
C LEU A 519 12.67 14.11 24.72
N SER A 520 11.76 14.94 25.25
CA SER A 520 11.42 14.88 26.66
C SER A 520 9.94 15.15 26.90
N ALA A 521 9.45 14.72 28.05
CA ALA A 521 8.12 15.08 28.50
C ALA A 521 8.12 15.34 30.02
N THR A 522 7.39 16.35 30.44
CA THR A 522 7.11 16.63 31.84
C THR A 522 5.63 16.47 32.12
N PHE A 523 5.29 15.95 33.27
CA PHE A 523 3.91 15.78 33.75
C PHE A 523 3.85 15.80 35.27
N THR A 524 2.70 16.17 35.82
CA THR A 524 2.53 16.33 37.27
C THR A 524 1.40 15.46 37.79
N GLU A 525 1.59 14.92 39.00
CA GLU A 525 0.54 14.21 39.72
C GLU A 525 -0.17 15.18 40.67
N ASN A 526 -1.45 15.50 40.38
CA ASN A 526 -2.28 16.41 41.17
C ASN A 526 -1.59 17.76 41.50
N GLY A 527 -0.74 18.27 40.60
CA GLY A 527 -0.01 19.51 40.76
C GLY A 527 1.12 19.50 41.81
N ALA A 528 1.45 18.34 42.42
CA ALA A 528 2.38 18.28 43.55
C ALA A 528 3.82 17.91 43.13
N SER A 529 4.00 16.87 42.34
CA SER A 529 5.33 16.37 41.94
C SER A 529 5.49 16.36 40.44
N ALA A 530 6.54 16.99 39.94
CA ALA A 530 6.89 16.96 38.52
C ALA A 530 7.75 15.72 38.19
N HIS A 531 7.36 15.00 37.17
CA HIS A 531 8.11 13.89 36.60
C HIS A 531 8.68 14.31 35.24
N THR A 532 9.90 13.90 34.94
CA THR A 532 10.53 14.14 33.66
C THR A 532 10.90 12.81 33.00
N LEU A 533 10.36 12.60 31.81
CA LEU A 533 10.74 11.53 30.90
C LEU A 533 11.75 12.07 29.91
N ILE A 534 12.88 11.40 29.74
CA ILE A 534 13.90 11.75 28.74
C ILE A 534 14.02 10.59 27.77
N GLY A 535 14.06 10.87 26.47
CA GLY A 535 14.17 9.87 25.41
C GLY A 535 15.44 10.02 24.59
N GLU A 536 16.12 8.94 24.32
CA GLU A 536 17.23 8.81 23.37
C GLU A 536 16.74 8.00 22.16
N VAL A 537 16.71 8.63 20.99
CA VAL A 537 16.18 8.02 19.76
C VAL A 537 17.13 6.98 19.23
N GLU A 538 16.68 5.73 19.12
CA GLU A 538 17.46 4.60 18.61
C GLU A 538 17.26 4.36 17.12
N ASN A 539 16.04 4.55 16.65
CA ASN A 539 15.71 4.45 15.23
C ASN A 539 14.46 5.27 14.91
N PHE A 540 14.34 5.67 13.65
CA PHE A 540 13.19 6.44 13.23
C PHE A 540 12.93 6.27 11.72
N VAL A 541 11.70 6.58 11.31
CA VAL A 541 11.30 6.67 9.91
C VAL A 541 10.45 7.93 9.70
N PRO A 542 10.84 8.81 8.77
CA PRO A 542 10.01 9.94 8.37
C PRO A 542 9.01 9.49 7.30
N LEU A 543 7.76 9.79 7.52
CA LEU A 543 6.66 9.46 6.61
C LEU A 543 6.02 10.74 6.08
N SER A 544 5.51 10.69 4.87
CA SER A 544 4.74 11.78 4.28
C SER A 544 3.44 11.24 3.69
N ARG A 545 2.32 11.92 3.97
CA ARG A 545 1.00 11.54 3.43
C ARG A 545 0.17 12.77 3.08
N PRO A 546 -0.78 12.65 2.13
CA PRO A 546 -1.74 13.71 1.88
C PRO A 546 -2.57 14.01 3.13
N GLY A 547 -2.77 15.28 3.42
CA GLY A 547 -3.67 15.80 4.42
C GLY A 547 -4.96 16.38 3.82
N PRO A 548 -5.89 16.85 4.65
CA PRO A 548 -7.09 17.56 4.20
C PRO A 548 -6.72 18.89 3.53
N ALA A 549 -7.65 19.45 2.73
CA ALA A 549 -7.52 20.77 2.12
C ALA A 549 -6.18 20.99 1.36
N ASN A 550 -5.71 19.97 0.64
CA ASN A 550 -4.48 20.04 -0.17
C ASN A 550 -3.20 20.31 0.67
N THR A 551 -3.20 19.89 1.94
CA THR A 551 -2.04 19.95 2.83
C THR A 551 -1.24 18.67 2.79
N ARG A 552 -0.05 18.68 3.39
CA ARG A 552 0.81 17.52 3.59
C ARG A 552 1.01 17.28 5.08
N ILE A 553 0.91 16.03 5.49
CA ILE A 553 1.22 15.63 6.86
C ILE A 553 2.56 14.89 6.84
N PHE A 554 3.51 15.42 7.58
CA PHE A 554 4.76 14.75 7.89
C PHE A 554 4.67 14.08 9.25
N THR A 555 5.15 12.86 9.34
CA THR A 555 5.20 12.11 10.59
C THR A 555 6.61 11.55 10.78
N SER A 556 7.25 11.93 11.87
CA SER A 556 8.44 11.26 12.39
C SER A 556 7.97 10.20 13.37
N LEU A 557 8.29 8.94 13.11
CA LEU A 557 7.87 7.80 13.89
C LEU A 557 9.09 6.95 14.21
N GLY A 558 9.27 6.57 15.47
CA GLY A 558 10.42 5.79 15.85
C GLY A 558 10.36 5.26 17.28
N PHE A 559 11.44 4.60 17.67
CA PHE A 559 11.60 4.06 19.00
C PHE A 559 12.77 4.72 19.73
N ALA A 560 12.62 4.81 21.04
CA ALA A 560 13.60 5.45 21.92
C ALA A 560 13.80 4.63 23.19
N ARG A 561 15.01 4.73 23.75
CA ARG A 561 15.25 4.41 25.15
C ARG A 561 14.72 5.57 25.97
N PHE A 562 14.02 5.26 27.03
CA PHE A 562 13.45 6.26 27.92
C PHE A 562 14.00 6.11 29.32
N THR A 563 14.25 7.26 29.97
CA THR A 563 14.64 7.35 31.38
C THR A 563 13.59 8.14 32.13
N LEU A 564 13.10 7.58 33.26
CA LEU A 564 12.18 8.23 34.19
C LEU A 564 12.72 8.10 35.59
N GLY A 565 13.32 9.15 36.14
CA GLY A 565 14.10 9.10 37.36
C GLY A 565 15.27 8.13 37.23
N SER A 566 15.32 7.08 38.07
CA SER A 566 16.34 6.02 38.00
C SER A 566 15.93 4.81 37.15
N ARG A 567 14.75 4.84 36.51
CA ARG A 567 14.25 3.72 35.70
C ARG A 567 14.63 3.89 34.24
N GLU A 568 15.13 2.83 33.67
CA GLU A 568 15.37 2.73 32.22
C GLU A 568 14.29 1.85 31.58
N GLY A 569 13.91 2.20 30.35
CA GLY A 569 12.89 1.51 29.60
C GLY A 569 12.95 1.79 28.11
N GLY A 570 11.91 1.41 27.42
CA GLY A 570 11.82 1.61 25.97
C GLY A 570 10.40 1.85 25.51
N GLY A 571 10.28 2.47 24.37
CA GLY A 571 8.98 2.77 23.79
C GLY A 571 9.04 3.48 22.45
N LEU A 572 7.92 4.08 22.06
CA LEU A 572 7.72 4.71 20.77
C LEU A 572 7.47 6.21 20.93
N PHE A 573 7.94 6.96 19.97
CA PHE A 573 7.50 8.34 19.73
C PHE A 573 6.89 8.49 18.35
N GLU A 574 5.85 9.33 18.24
CA GLU A 574 5.26 9.80 17.01
C GLU A 574 5.13 11.33 17.08
N TYR A 575 5.65 12.01 16.07
CA TYR A 575 5.43 13.43 15.87
C TYR A 575 4.86 13.66 14.49
N SER A 576 3.65 14.18 14.42
CA SER A 576 2.98 14.52 13.16
C SER A 576 2.77 16.02 13.07
N ARG A 577 3.12 16.62 11.93
CA ARG A 577 2.92 18.04 11.62
C ARG A 577 2.24 18.19 10.27
N ARG A 578 1.29 19.10 10.20
CA ARG A 578 0.64 19.50 8.96
C ARG A 578 1.38 20.71 8.38
N ASP A 579 1.82 20.61 7.13
CA ASP A 579 2.37 21.73 6.38
C ASP A 579 1.35 22.23 5.35
N ASP A 580 1.05 23.50 5.40
CA ASP A 580 0.25 24.19 4.39
C ASP A 580 1.21 24.62 3.25
N LEU A 581 1.21 23.88 2.16
CA LEU A 581 2.07 24.14 1.00
C LEU A 581 1.81 25.49 0.32
N ALA A 582 0.66 26.10 0.60
CA ALA A 582 0.33 27.44 0.10
C ALA A 582 1.24 28.55 0.68
N THR A 583 1.84 28.34 1.86
CA THR A 583 2.71 29.34 2.51
C THR A 583 4.17 29.23 2.11
N GLN A 584 4.57 28.19 1.36
CA GLN A 584 5.95 27.98 0.89
C GLN A 584 6.17 28.42 -0.57
N ALA A 585 5.31 29.26 -1.15
CA ALA A 585 5.66 29.93 -2.38
C ALA A 585 6.94 30.76 -2.13
N PRO A 586 8.03 30.59 -2.93
CA PRO A 586 9.22 31.39 -2.72
C PRO A 586 8.84 32.87 -2.81
N ALA A 587 9.26 33.63 -1.82
CA ALA A 587 9.23 35.10 -1.92
C ALA A 587 9.83 35.43 -3.29
N ARG A 588 9.07 36.09 -4.15
CA ARG A 588 9.57 36.58 -5.43
C ARG A 588 10.70 37.55 -5.10
N THR A 589 11.94 37.14 -5.26
CA THR A 589 13.10 38.03 -5.38
C THR A 589 13.16 38.57 -6.80
#